data_03adae0661b271a021847b576e4cb082
#
_entry.id   03adae0661b271a021847b576e4cb082
#
_cell.length_a   1.000
_cell.length_b   1.000
_cell.length_c   1.000
_cell.angle_alpha   90.00
_cell.angle_beta   90.00
_cell.angle_gamma   90.00
#
_symmetry.space_group_name_H-M   'P 1'
#
loop_
_entity.id
_entity.type
_entity.pdbx_description
1 polymer ?
#
loop_
_entity_poly.entity_id
_entity_poly.type
_entity_poly.pdbx_seq_one_letter_code
_entity_poly.pdbx_strand_id
1 'polypeptide(L)'
;MKQAYYLIKTDYLRYVSKDISKDDVDEVTFCNIIKNFLLSNAFRLSVLYRISVPIYKKLSTKRILWLIPSLWVEITRFLTGSEIDPRAEIGEGLRIIHGVGIVIGIEAKIGRNACIYNDITIGYKNIDDEGTGQAKIGDGVRIGTGARLLGNITIGSNVVIGANAVVTKSFPDNVVVVGIPARVLKKNEE
;
A
#
# COMPACT_ATOMS: atom_id res chain seq x y z
N MET A 1 6.12 3.61 17.51
CA MET A 1 7.41 3.86 16.84
C MET A 1 8.22 2.59 16.56
N LYS A 2 8.50 1.70 17.53
CA LYS A 2 9.25 0.44 17.28
C LYS A 2 8.63 -0.41 16.16
N GLN A 3 7.31 -0.60 16.15
CA GLN A 3 6.61 -1.34 15.10
C GLN A 3 6.74 -0.66 13.72
N ALA A 4 6.64 0.65 13.64
CA ALA A 4 6.81 1.37 12.37
C ALA A 4 8.23 1.19 11.80
N TYR A 5 9.25 1.23 12.67
CA TYR A 5 10.64 1.02 12.27
C TYR A 5 10.87 -0.42 11.75
N TYR A 6 10.28 -1.43 12.40
CA TYR A 6 10.30 -2.81 11.92
C TYR A 6 9.68 -2.93 10.52
N LEU A 7 8.49 -2.34 10.31
CA LEU A 7 7.82 -2.36 9.01
C LEU A 7 8.62 -1.63 7.92
N ILE A 8 9.31 -0.54 8.26
CA ILE A 8 10.20 0.15 7.32
C ILE A 8 11.38 -0.76 6.90
N LYS A 9 11.94 -1.52 7.84
CA LYS A 9 13.01 -2.48 7.54
C LYS A 9 12.52 -3.60 6.61
N THR A 10 11.35 -4.17 6.86
CA THR A 10 10.77 -5.23 6.01
C THR A 10 10.42 -4.71 4.61
N ASP A 11 9.88 -3.50 4.51
CA ASP A 11 9.62 -2.84 3.23
C ASP A 11 10.94 -2.59 2.47
N TYR A 12 12.01 -2.16 3.18
CA TYR A 12 13.34 -1.98 2.59
C TYR A 12 13.89 -3.28 2.01
N LEU A 13 13.83 -4.36 2.76
CA LEU A 13 14.32 -5.67 2.29
C LEU A 13 13.57 -6.12 1.04
N ARG A 14 12.27 -5.94 1.02
CA ARG A 14 11.44 -6.25 -0.15
C ARG A 14 11.81 -5.40 -1.38
N TYR A 15 12.42 -4.24 -1.15
CA TYR A 15 12.94 -3.36 -2.19
C TYR A 15 14.22 -3.89 -2.82
N VAL A 16 15.12 -4.47 -2.01
CA VAL A 16 16.46 -4.90 -2.43
C VAL A 16 16.55 -6.40 -2.71
N SER A 17 15.65 -7.22 -2.16
CA SER A 17 15.62 -8.67 -2.33
C SER A 17 14.21 -9.19 -2.63
N LYS A 18 14.11 -10.34 -3.30
CA LYS A 18 12.83 -11.02 -3.51
C LYS A 18 12.45 -11.86 -2.30
N ASP A 19 13.43 -12.49 -1.67
CA ASP A 19 13.24 -13.38 -0.52
C ASP A 19 13.77 -12.68 0.74
N ILE A 20 12.96 -12.69 1.79
CA ILE A 20 13.27 -12.04 3.07
C ILE A 20 13.26 -13.11 4.15
N SER A 21 14.39 -13.30 4.83
CA SER A 21 14.47 -14.01 6.10
C SER A 21 14.30 -13.03 7.28
N LYS A 22 13.94 -13.55 8.46
CA LYS A 22 13.88 -12.72 9.67
C LYS A 22 15.25 -12.16 10.06
N ASP A 23 16.29 -12.91 9.82
CA ASP A 23 17.67 -12.53 10.16
C ASP A 23 18.13 -11.33 9.32
N ASP A 24 17.70 -11.24 8.06
CA ASP A 24 18.01 -10.10 7.17
C ASP A 24 17.47 -8.77 7.73
N VAL A 25 16.37 -8.80 8.51
CA VAL A 25 15.76 -7.57 9.07
C VAL A 25 16.69 -6.89 10.06
N ASP A 26 17.47 -7.67 10.82
CA ASP A 26 18.39 -7.10 11.81
C ASP A 26 19.63 -6.50 11.17
N GLU A 27 20.03 -6.95 9.99
CA GLU A 27 21.14 -6.40 9.22
C GLU A 27 20.86 -5.05 8.56
N VAL A 28 19.57 -4.66 8.42
CA VAL A 28 19.21 -3.37 7.83
C VAL A 28 19.66 -2.23 8.74
N THR A 29 20.61 -1.44 8.25
CA THR A 29 21.14 -0.28 8.96
C THR A 29 20.30 0.98 8.72
N PHE A 30 20.38 1.93 9.63
CA PHE A 30 19.75 3.24 9.47
C PHE A 30 20.27 4.00 8.24
N CYS A 31 21.54 3.85 7.91
CA CYS A 31 22.15 4.46 6.72
C CYS A 31 21.52 3.92 5.42
N ASN A 32 21.22 2.63 5.36
CA ASN A 32 20.54 2.02 4.21
C ASN A 32 19.15 2.64 4.01
N ILE A 33 18.40 2.82 5.09
CA ILE A 33 17.08 3.45 5.06
C ILE A 33 17.17 4.89 4.58
N ILE A 34 18.07 5.71 5.15
CA ILE A 34 18.24 7.12 4.74
C ILE A 34 18.65 7.24 3.28
N LYS A 35 19.63 6.46 2.83
CA LYS A 35 20.06 6.47 1.44
C LYS A 35 18.90 6.22 0.47
N ASN A 36 18.10 5.19 0.73
CA ASN A 36 16.96 4.87 -0.13
C ASN A 36 15.80 5.86 0.01
N PHE A 37 15.57 6.41 1.20
CA PHE A 37 14.60 7.49 1.40
C PHE A 37 14.92 8.72 0.54
N LEU A 38 16.18 9.08 0.42
CA LEU A 38 16.59 10.22 -0.40
C LEU A 38 16.54 9.92 -1.90
N LEU A 39 16.92 8.70 -2.31
CA LEU A 39 17.09 8.35 -3.72
C LEU A 39 15.83 7.76 -4.37
N SER A 40 14.90 7.19 -3.61
CA SER A 40 13.73 6.50 -4.14
C SER A 40 12.42 7.14 -3.68
N ASN A 41 11.65 7.72 -4.63
CA ASN A 41 10.33 8.27 -4.34
C ASN A 41 9.37 7.20 -3.79
N ALA A 42 9.41 6.01 -4.35
CA ALA A 42 8.56 4.91 -3.95
C ALA A 42 8.86 4.42 -2.53
N PHE A 43 10.14 4.29 -2.16
CA PHE A 43 10.52 3.95 -0.79
C PHE A 43 10.21 5.10 0.19
N ARG A 44 10.39 6.35 -0.24
CA ARG A 44 9.99 7.54 0.53
C ARG A 44 8.51 7.50 0.88
N LEU A 45 7.64 7.18 -0.08
CA LEU A 45 6.19 7.05 0.15
C LEU A 45 5.89 5.99 1.21
N SER A 46 6.51 4.80 1.12
CA SER A 46 6.36 3.74 2.14
C SER A 46 6.78 4.23 3.53
N VAL A 47 7.96 4.84 3.66
CA VAL A 47 8.47 5.35 4.96
C VAL A 47 7.55 6.40 5.54
N LEU A 48 7.11 7.38 4.74
CA LEU A 48 6.23 8.46 5.20
C LEU A 48 4.88 7.91 5.66
N TYR A 49 4.31 6.93 4.94
CA TYR A 49 3.11 6.23 5.37
C TYR A 49 3.34 5.48 6.70
N ARG A 50 4.40 4.68 6.82
CA ARG A 50 4.68 3.94 8.07
C ARG A 50 4.83 4.84 9.29
N ILE A 51 5.37 6.04 9.11
CA ILE A 51 5.49 7.06 10.17
C ILE A 51 4.14 7.72 10.46
N SER A 52 3.30 7.94 9.44
CA SER A 52 1.99 8.59 9.60
C SER A 52 1.03 7.81 10.51
N VAL A 53 1.05 6.47 10.44
CA VAL A 53 0.16 5.59 11.21
C VAL A 53 0.24 5.82 12.72
N PRO A 54 1.42 5.74 13.40
CA PRO A 54 1.50 6.00 14.83
C PRO A 54 1.23 7.47 15.18
N ILE A 55 1.55 8.42 14.31
CA ILE A 55 1.25 9.85 14.51
C ILE A 55 -0.28 10.01 14.52
N TYR A 56 -0.98 9.48 13.54
CA TYR A 56 -2.42 9.52 13.47
C TYR A 56 -3.07 8.90 14.71
N LYS A 57 -2.70 7.66 15.07
CA LYS A 57 -3.24 6.96 16.24
C LYS A 57 -3.04 7.73 17.55
N LYS A 58 -1.95 8.47 17.70
CA LYS A 58 -1.63 9.22 18.91
C LYS A 58 -2.32 10.59 18.98
N LEU A 59 -2.52 11.25 17.85
CA LEU A 59 -2.90 12.67 17.81
C LEU A 59 -4.31 12.94 17.30
N SER A 60 -4.93 12.02 16.54
CA SER A 60 -6.25 12.23 15.92
C SER A 60 -7.38 12.47 16.92
N THR A 61 -7.27 11.96 18.14
CA THR A 61 -8.28 12.14 19.20
C THR A 61 -8.11 13.45 19.98
N LYS A 62 -7.02 14.19 19.79
CA LYS A 62 -6.71 15.41 20.52
C LYS A 62 -7.17 16.64 19.76
N ARG A 63 -8.15 17.38 20.31
CA ARG A 63 -8.88 18.49 19.69
C ARG A 63 -8.04 19.51 18.90
N ILE A 64 -6.83 19.85 19.34
CA ILE A 64 -5.95 20.83 18.66
C ILE A 64 -4.92 20.12 17.76
N LEU A 65 -4.55 18.88 18.08
CA LEU A 65 -3.44 18.18 17.42
C LEU A 65 -3.87 17.36 16.20
N TRP A 66 -5.17 17.29 15.88
CA TRP A 66 -5.68 16.56 14.70
C TRP A 66 -5.16 17.15 13.36
N LEU A 67 -4.79 18.44 13.37
CA LEU A 67 -4.19 19.08 12.18
C LEU A 67 -2.84 18.49 11.81
N ILE A 68 -2.08 17.95 12.76
CA ILE A 68 -0.74 17.39 12.49
C ILE A 68 -0.80 16.17 11.55
N PRO A 69 -1.64 15.14 11.80
CA PRO A 69 -1.81 14.06 10.84
C PRO A 69 -2.27 14.54 9.46
N SER A 70 -3.20 15.48 9.40
CA SER A 70 -3.71 16.02 8.13
C SER A 70 -2.60 16.74 7.35
N LEU A 71 -1.84 17.60 8.02
CA LEU A 71 -0.71 18.29 7.40
C LEU A 71 0.38 17.30 6.95
N TRP A 72 0.60 16.22 7.70
CA TRP A 72 1.54 15.18 7.32
C TRP A 72 1.13 14.49 6.01
N VAL A 73 -0.15 14.20 5.82
CA VAL A 73 -0.66 13.63 4.56
C VAL A 73 -0.43 14.59 3.40
N GLU A 74 -0.70 15.89 3.58
CA GLU A 74 -0.45 16.90 2.53
C GLU A 74 1.04 17.03 2.19
N ILE A 75 1.92 17.03 3.19
CA ILE A 75 3.38 17.02 2.96
C ILE A 75 3.78 15.76 2.18
N THR A 76 3.24 14.59 2.54
CA THR A 76 3.52 13.34 1.83
C THR A 76 3.08 13.42 0.37
N ARG A 77 1.87 13.94 0.13
CA ARG A 77 1.31 14.15 -1.22
C ARG A 77 2.20 15.10 -2.03
N PHE A 78 2.62 16.21 -1.45
CA PHE A 78 3.52 17.17 -2.10
C PHE A 78 4.88 16.55 -2.46
N LEU A 79 5.48 15.78 -1.55
CA LEU A 79 6.81 15.19 -1.73
C LEU A 79 6.83 13.99 -2.68
N THR A 80 5.70 13.26 -2.81
CA THR A 80 5.68 11.97 -3.53
C THR A 80 4.73 11.93 -4.72
N GLY A 81 3.79 12.87 -4.82
CA GLY A 81 2.70 12.83 -5.80
C GLY A 81 1.70 11.69 -5.54
N SER A 82 1.60 11.22 -4.29
CA SER A 82 0.78 10.07 -3.91
C SER A 82 0.19 10.22 -2.52
N GLU A 83 -0.90 9.50 -2.27
CA GLU A 83 -1.61 9.51 -0.99
C GLU A 83 -1.88 8.10 -0.51
N ILE A 84 -1.44 7.80 0.72
CA ILE A 84 -1.86 6.61 1.46
C ILE A 84 -2.43 7.10 2.79
N ASP A 85 -3.73 6.87 3.00
CA ASP A 85 -4.38 7.29 4.24
C ASP A 85 -3.76 6.56 5.44
N PRO A 86 -3.41 7.26 6.54
CA PRO A 86 -2.81 6.63 7.72
C PRO A 86 -3.71 5.63 8.45
N ARG A 87 -4.99 5.57 8.10
CA ARG A 87 -5.96 4.59 8.61
C ARG A 87 -6.00 3.32 7.78
N ALA A 88 -5.47 3.32 6.56
CA ALA A 88 -5.31 2.09 5.79
C ALA A 88 -4.47 1.08 6.58
N GLU A 89 -4.83 -0.19 6.47
CA GLU A 89 -4.10 -1.28 7.12
C GLU A 89 -3.24 -2.01 6.08
N ILE A 90 -1.92 -1.83 6.14
CA ILE A 90 -1.00 -2.49 5.20
C ILE A 90 0.00 -3.35 5.95
N GLY A 91 0.05 -4.63 5.60
CA GLY A 91 0.98 -5.61 6.16
C GLY A 91 2.45 -5.28 5.90
N GLU A 92 3.35 -6.09 6.44
CA GLU A 92 4.79 -5.99 6.25
C GLU A 92 5.23 -6.35 4.83
N GLY A 93 6.41 -5.88 4.42
CA GLY A 93 6.98 -6.19 3.11
C GLY A 93 6.28 -5.49 1.94
N LEU A 94 5.73 -4.31 2.14
CA LEU A 94 5.16 -3.51 1.06
C LEU A 94 6.26 -3.07 0.10
N ARG A 95 6.12 -3.44 -1.17
CA ARG A 95 6.95 -2.97 -2.25
C ARG A 95 6.17 -2.04 -3.18
N ILE A 96 6.61 -0.79 -3.28
CA ILE A 96 6.06 0.18 -4.22
C ILE A 96 7.04 0.32 -5.39
N ILE A 97 6.53 0.29 -6.61
CA ILE A 97 7.31 0.50 -7.83
C ILE A 97 6.81 1.77 -8.50
N HIS A 98 7.71 2.75 -8.69
CA HIS A 98 7.37 4.06 -9.23
C HIS A 98 6.26 4.77 -8.44
N GLY A 99 6.54 5.17 -7.20
CA GLY A 99 5.58 5.69 -6.21
C GLY A 99 4.97 7.05 -6.56
N VAL A 100 4.30 7.17 -7.71
CA VAL A 100 3.59 8.38 -8.17
C VAL A 100 2.16 8.01 -8.58
N GLY A 101 1.19 8.86 -8.27
CA GLY A 101 -0.22 8.67 -8.63
C GLY A 101 -0.94 7.59 -7.82
N ILE A 102 -0.35 7.11 -6.73
CA ILE A 102 -0.96 6.10 -5.87
C ILE A 102 -1.96 6.77 -4.92
N VAL A 103 -3.18 6.23 -4.88
CA VAL A 103 -4.21 6.64 -3.91
C VAL A 103 -4.72 5.40 -3.19
N ILE A 104 -4.51 5.32 -1.88
CA ILE A 104 -5.02 4.25 -1.02
C ILE A 104 -5.89 4.87 0.07
N GLY A 105 -7.17 4.54 0.05
CA GLY A 105 -8.17 5.13 0.93
C GLY A 105 -8.19 4.52 2.33
N ILE A 106 -8.98 5.15 3.18
CA ILE A 106 -9.07 4.99 4.64
C ILE A 106 -9.39 3.57 5.14
N GLU A 107 -10.22 2.80 4.43
CA GLU A 107 -10.69 1.47 4.86
C GLU A 107 -10.01 0.33 4.10
N ALA A 108 -9.02 0.67 3.26
CA ALA A 108 -8.27 -0.34 2.52
C ALA A 108 -7.46 -1.24 3.46
N LYS A 109 -7.56 -2.55 3.23
CA LYS A 109 -6.77 -3.55 3.95
C LYS A 109 -5.92 -4.33 2.95
N ILE A 110 -4.62 -4.32 3.14
CA ILE A 110 -3.65 -4.97 2.26
C ILE A 110 -2.80 -5.91 3.10
N GLY A 111 -2.71 -7.17 2.68
CA GLY A 111 -1.92 -8.19 3.33
C GLY A 111 -0.41 -7.97 3.22
N ARG A 112 0.35 -8.99 3.58
CA ARG A 112 1.82 -8.97 3.58
C ARG A 112 2.37 -9.14 2.15
N ASN A 113 3.60 -8.64 1.93
CA ASN A 113 4.35 -8.82 0.69
C ASN A 113 3.64 -8.32 -0.57
N ALA A 114 2.75 -7.34 -0.44
CA ALA A 114 2.10 -6.72 -1.57
C ALA A 114 3.11 -5.96 -2.45
N CYS A 115 2.94 -6.05 -3.77
CA CYS A 115 3.71 -5.29 -4.74
C CYS A 115 2.77 -4.37 -5.54
N ILE A 116 2.98 -3.08 -5.41
CA ILE A 116 2.09 -2.04 -5.97
C ILE A 116 2.88 -1.18 -6.95
N TYR A 117 2.36 -1.05 -8.17
CA TYR A 117 2.92 -0.15 -9.18
C TYR A 117 2.31 1.26 -9.07
N ASN A 118 2.78 2.17 -9.90
CA ASN A 118 2.30 3.55 -9.95
C ASN A 118 0.85 3.67 -10.43
N ASP A 119 0.26 4.84 -10.19
CA ASP A 119 -1.06 5.25 -10.70
C ASP A 119 -2.19 4.28 -10.33
N ILE A 120 -2.15 3.66 -9.16
CA ILE A 120 -3.23 2.79 -8.68
C ILE A 120 -4.20 3.56 -7.78
N THR A 121 -5.47 3.13 -7.78
CA THR A 121 -6.45 3.62 -6.83
C THR A 121 -7.10 2.45 -6.10
N ILE A 122 -7.12 2.52 -4.76
CA ILE A 122 -7.93 1.66 -3.90
C ILE A 122 -8.87 2.57 -3.12
N GLY A 123 -10.17 2.52 -3.42
CA GLY A 123 -11.13 3.47 -2.86
C GLY A 123 -12.57 3.01 -2.91
N TYR A 124 -13.47 3.92 -2.59
CA TYR A 124 -14.92 3.70 -2.74
C TYR A 124 -15.31 3.65 -4.21
N LYS A 125 -16.42 2.98 -4.49
CA LYS A 125 -16.97 2.93 -5.84
C LYS A 125 -17.73 4.21 -6.20
N ASN A 126 -18.49 4.75 -5.24
CA ASN A 126 -19.20 6.01 -5.37
C ASN A 126 -18.89 6.91 -4.17
N ILE A 127 -19.17 8.22 -4.30
CA ILE A 127 -18.90 9.18 -3.23
C ILE A 127 -19.74 8.92 -1.96
N ASP A 128 -20.92 8.38 -2.13
CA ASP A 128 -21.85 8.08 -1.03
C ASP A 128 -21.57 6.72 -0.36
N ASP A 129 -20.55 6.00 -0.80
CA ASP A 129 -20.18 4.68 -0.27
C ASP A 129 -19.26 4.77 0.97
N GLU A 130 -19.01 5.95 1.52
CA GLU A 130 -18.17 6.12 2.72
C GLU A 130 -18.72 5.30 3.89
N GLY A 131 -17.84 4.54 4.56
CA GLY A 131 -18.24 3.63 5.64
C GLY A 131 -18.80 2.27 5.18
N THR A 132 -18.97 2.04 3.86
CA THR A 132 -19.41 0.74 3.34
C THR A 132 -18.28 -0.26 3.15
N GLY A 133 -17.04 0.20 3.31
CA GLY A 133 -15.82 -0.57 3.16
C GLY A 133 -15.14 -0.40 1.80
N GLN A 134 -13.83 -0.60 1.82
CA GLN A 134 -12.98 -0.63 0.64
C GLN A 134 -12.36 -2.01 0.46
N ALA A 135 -11.50 -2.16 -0.54
CA ALA A 135 -10.93 -3.45 -0.88
C ALA A 135 -10.13 -4.09 0.27
N LYS A 136 -10.41 -5.39 0.49
CA LYS A 136 -9.63 -6.28 1.36
C LYS A 136 -8.77 -7.16 0.46
N ILE A 137 -7.45 -7.03 0.56
CA ILE A 137 -6.49 -7.64 -0.34
C ILE A 137 -5.61 -8.60 0.46
N GLY A 138 -5.49 -9.83 -0.01
CA GLY A 138 -4.69 -10.87 0.63
C GLY A 138 -3.18 -10.67 0.52
N ASP A 139 -2.42 -11.68 0.96
CA ASP A 139 -0.97 -11.68 0.95
C ASP A 139 -0.39 -11.90 -0.46
N GLY A 140 0.78 -11.35 -0.75
CA GLY A 140 1.52 -11.59 -2.00
C GLY A 140 0.88 -11.03 -3.27
N VAL A 141 -0.13 -10.17 -3.15
CA VAL A 141 -0.83 -9.59 -4.31
C VAL A 141 0.06 -8.62 -5.07
N ARG A 142 0.00 -8.70 -6.40
CA ARG A 142 0.66 -7.76 -7.31
C ARG A 142 -0.38 -6.89 -8.03
N ILE A 143 -0.26 -5.56 -7.93
CA ILE A 143 -1.21 -4.61 -8.53
C ILE A 143 -0.47 -3.81 -9.60
N GLY A 144 -0.82 -4.05 -10.86
CA GLY A 144 -0.19 -3.41 -12.01
C GLY A 144 -0.52 -1.93 -12.13
N THR A 145 0.31 -1.21 -12.87
CA THR A 145 0.18 0.23 -13.16
C THR A 145 -1.25 0.59 -13.60
N GLY A 146 -1.79 1.66 -13.07
CA GLY A 146 -3.08 2.19 -13.50
C GLY A 146 -4.30 1.39 -13.05
N ALA A 147 -4.14 0.33 -12.24
CA ALA A 147 -5.27 -0.46 -11.78
C ALA A 147 -6.15 0.30 -10.78
N ARG A 148 -7.47 0.09 -10.87
CA ARG A 148 -8.48 0.69 -9.98
C ARG A 148 -9.25 -0.42 -9.26
N LEU A 149 -9.16 -0.46 -7.93
CA LEU A 149 -9.88 -1.40 -7.06
C LEU A 149 -10.94 -0.61 -6.30
N LEU A 150 -12.21 -0.80 -6.65
CA LEU A 150 -13.28 0.08 -6.20
C LEU A 150 -14.37 -0.66 -5.43
N GLY A 151 -14.69 -0.16 -4.24
CA GLY A 151 -15.75 -0.65 -3.36
C GLY A 151 -15.31 -1.75 -2.40
N ASN A 152 -16.27 -2.28 -1.66
CA ASN A 152 -16.07 -3.34 -0.66
C ASN A 152 -15.91 -4.71 -1.34
N ILE A 153 -14.73 -4.95 -1.88
CA ILE A 153 -14.37 -6.19 -2.59
C ILE A 153 -13.29 -6.94 -1.83
N THR A 154 -13.24 -8.26 -2.03
CA THR A 154 -12.19 -9.12 -1.48
C THR A 154 -11.35 -9.68 -2.62
N ILE A 155 -10.05 -9.45 -2.54
CA ILE A 155 -9.04 -10.01 -3.44
C ILE A 155 -8.25 -11.03 -2.64
N GLY A 156 -8.23 -12.26 -3.09
CA GLY A 156 -7.50 -13.35 -2.44
C GLY A 156 -5.99 -13.15 -2.44
N SER A 157 -5.27 -14.10 -1.86
CA SER A 157 -3.80 -14.11 -1.82
C SER A 157 -3.20 -14.53 -3.17
N ASN A 158 -1.97 -14.06 -3.45
CA ASN A 158 -1.22 -14.35 -4.67
C ASN A 158 -1.97 -13.99 -5.97
N VAL A 159 -2.86 -13.01 -5.92
CA VAL A 159 -3.56 -12.49 -7.11
C VAL A 159 -2.65 -11.51 -7.84
N VAL A 160 -2.63 -11.62 -9.17
CA VAL A 160 -1.99 -10.64 -10.04
C VAL A 160 -3.06 -9.83 -10.75
N ILE A 161 -3.11 -8.53 -10.47
CA ILE A 161 -3.99 -7.57 -11.15
C ILE A 161 -3.19 -6.89 -12.25
N GLY A 162 -3.63 -7.08 -13.48
CA GLY A 162 -2.96 -6.50 -14.66
C GLY A 162 -3.07 -4.98 -14.71
N ALA A 163 -2.18 -4.38 -15.50
CA ALA A 163 -2.19 -2.93 -15.71
C ALA A 163 -3.53 -2.44 -16.26
N ASN A 164 -3.98 -1.26 -15.79
CA ASN A 164 -5.24 -0.61 -16.17
C ASN A 164 -6.50 -1.46 -15.92
N ALA A 165 -6.44 -2.50 -15.10
CA ALA A 165 -7.62 -3.28 -14.74
C ALA A 165 -8.57 -2.47 -13.82
N VAL A 166 -9.88 -2.53 -14.08
CA VAL A 166 -10.91 -1.94 -13.22
C VAL A 166 -11.63 -3.06 -12.48
N VAL A 167 -11.28 -3.21 -11.20
CA VAL A 167 -11.72 -4.28 -10.32
C VAL A 167 -12.87 -3.78 -9.45
N THR A 168 -14.08 -4.28 -9.71
CA THR A 168 -15.31 -3.89 -9.01
C THR A 168 -16.06 -5.08 -8.39
N LYS A 169 -15.41 -6.26 -8.36
CA LYS A 169 -15.91 -7.49 -7.73
C LYS A 169 -14.79 -8.29 -7.13
N SER A 170 -15.13 -9.21 -6.23
CA SER A 170 -14.18 -10.07 -5.54
C SER A 170 -13.59 -11.16 -6.46
N PHE A 171 -12.35 -11.57 -6.15
CA PHE A 171 -11.65 -12.64 -6.85
C PHE A 171 -10.99 -13.59 -5.83
N PRO A 172 -10.96 -14.92 -6.12
CA PRO A 172 -10.33 -15.89 -5.24
C PRO A 172 -8.80 -15.84 -5.32
N ASP A 173 -8.14 -16.64 -4.48
CA ASP A 173 -6.68 -16.79 -4.46
C ASP A 173 -6.13 -17.30 -5.80
N ASN A 174 -4.85 -17.02 -6.04
CA ASN A 174 -4.04 -17.60 -7.11
C ASN A 174 -4.64 -17.42 -8.52
N VAL A 175 -5.09 -16.22 -8.84
CA VAL A 175 -5.60 -15.88 -10.18
C VAL A 175 -4.91 -14.64 -10.76
N VAL A 176 -4.87 -14.57 -12.07
CA VAL A 176 -4.50 -13.40 -12.85
C VAL A 176 -5.78 -12.73 -13.34
N VAL A 177 -5.93 -11.43 -13.03
CA VAL A 177 -7.14 -10.65 -13.30
C VAL A 177 -6.79 -9.46 -14.19
N VAL A 178 -7.53 -9.27 -15.29
CA VAL A 178 -7.27 -8.22 -16.28
C VAL A 178 -8.55 -7.63 -16.85
N GLY A 179 -8.45 -6.43 -17.43
CA GLY A 179 -9.50 -5.81 -18.25
C GLY A 179 -10.41 -4.83 -17.53
N ILE A 180 -11.34 -4.23 -18.30
CA ILE A 180 -12.33 -3.24 -17.88
C ILE A 180 -13.71 -3.68 -18.39
N PRO A 181 -14.60 -4.15 -17.53
CA PRO A 181 -14.39 -4.57 -16.13
C PRO A 181 -13.51 -5.82 -16.03
N ALA A 182 -12.79 -5.93 -14.92
CA ALA A 182 -11.82 -7.00 -14.70
C ALA A 182 -12.45 -8.41 -14.69
N ARG A 183 -11.72 -9.36 -15.27
CA ARG A 183 -12.08 -10.79 -15.36
C ARG A 183 -10.86 -11.66 -15.09
N VAL A 184 -11.09 -12.87 -14.62
CA VAL A 184 -10.02 -13.87 -14.51
C VAL A 184 -9.52 -14.22 -15.91
N LEU A 185 -8.22 -14.08 -16.14
CA LEU A 185 -7.54 -14.47 -17.36
C LEU A 185 -7.07 -15.92 -17.27
N LYS A 186 -6.42 -16.27 -16.16
CA LYS A 186 -5.87 -17.61 -15.90
C LYS A 186 -5.63 -17.81 -14.39
N LYS A 187 -5.29 -19.04 -13.96
CA LYS A 187 -4.71 -19.29 -12.64
C LYS A 187 -3.29 -18.69 -12.55
N ASN A 188 -2.91 -18.24 -11.39
CA ASN A 188 -1.53 -17.83 -11.07
C ASN A 188 -0.80 -19.06 -10.52
N GLU A 189 0.17 -19.57 -11.24
CA GLU A 189 0.91 -20.80 -10.92
C GLU A 189 2.30 -20.51 -10.32
N GLU A 190 2.55 -19.25 -9.92
CA GLU A 190 3.82 -18.83 -9.29
C GLU A 190 3.77 -18.93 -7.76
#